data_0782da0f51720d04a61dee8b709c2d7b
#
_entry.id   0782da0f51720d04a61dee8b709c2d7b
#
_cell.length_a   1.000
_cell.length_b   1.000
_cell.length_c   1.000
_cell.angle_alpha   90.00
_cell.angle_beta   90.00
_cell.angle_gamma   90.00
#
_symmetry.space_group_name_H-M   'P 1'
#
loop_
_entity.id
_entity.type
_entity.pdbx_description
1 polymer ?
#
loop_
_entity_poly.entity_id
_entity_poly.type
_entity_poly.pdbx_seq_one_letter_code
_entity_poly.pdbx_strand_id
1 'polypeptide(L)'
;MVHKSIMTAVVLLWTAGASAQIKEVPFTQVHLNDNFWSPRIEVNRTVSIPSAFRECEKSGRFDNFALAAQNNGNYKTDVKEHQGYFSFDDTDPYKVIEGASYALAVKYDKQLDHYLDSVINLIAMAQES
;
A
#
# COMPACT_ATOMS: atom_id res chain seq x y z
N MET A 1 -5.94 4.44 64.31
CA MET A 1 -5.85 5.34 63.11
C MET A 1 -4.88 4.83 62.04
N VAL A 2 -3.80 4.18 62.37
CA VAL A 2 -2.74 3.72 61.41
C VAL A 2 -3.23 2.65 60.42
N HIS A 3 -4.09 1.70 60.81
CA HIS A 3 -4.58 0.62 59.96
C HIS A 3 -5.47 1.07 58.76
N LYS A 4 -6.26 2.14 58.94
CA LYS A 4 -7.10 2.68 57.85
C LYS A 4 -6.27 3.38 56.79
N SER A 5 -5.20 4.06 57.17
CA SER A 5 -4.30 4.74 56.22
C SER A 5 -3.46 3.77 55.37
N ILE A 6 -3.07 2.62 55.94
CA ILE A 6 -2.31 1.58 55.21
C ILE A 6 -3.20 0.89 54.17
N MET A 7 -4.45 0.59 54.47
CA MET A 7 -5.38 0.01 53.52
C MET A 7 -5.67 0.94 52.34
N THR A 8 -5.82 2.24 52.59
CA THR A 8 -6.04 3.23 51.52
C THR A 8 -4.81 3.37 50.61
N ALA A 9 -3.60 3.32 51.13
CA ALA A 9 -2.36 3.36 50.36
C ALA A 9 -2.15 2.10 49.49
N VAL A 10 -2.51 0.92 49.99
CA VAL A 10 -2.43 -0.35 49.22
C VAL A 10 -3.43 -0.37 48.10
N VAL A 11 -4.65 0.13 48.28
CA VAL A 11 -5.65 0.22 47.18
C VAL A 11 -5.23 1.20 46.10
N LEU A 12 -4.63 2.36 46.46
CA LEU A 12 -4.12 3.34 45.52
C LEU A 12 -2.91 2.82 44.71
N LEU A 13 -2.06 1.98 45.27
CA LEU A 13 -0.93 1.36 44.58
C LEU A 13 -1.36 0.30 43.56
N TRP A 14 -2.50 -0.36 43.77
CA TRP A 14 -3.04 -1.35 42.81
C TRP A 14 -3.72 -0.74 41.59
N THR A 15 -4.20 0.49 41.69
CA THR A 15 -4.85 1.18 40.55
C THR A 15 -3.85 1.87 39.60
N ALA A 16 -2.61 2.07 40.03
CA ALA A 16 -1.58 2.73 39.22
C ALA A 16 -0.88 1.83 38.18
N GLY A 17 -1.18 0.51 38.19
CA GLY A 17 -0.43 -0.47 37.37
C GLY A 17 -1.16 -1.05 36.13
N ALA A 18 -2.42 -0.71 35.90
CA ALA A 18 -3.21 -1.34 34.84
C ALA A 18 -3.40 -0.43 33.60
N SER A 19 -2.31 0.10 33.07
CA SER A 19 -2.32 0.62 31.69
C SER A 19 -2.14 -0.55 30.73
N ALA A 20 -3.23 -1.19 30.35
CA ALA A 20 -3.21 -2.13 29.24
C ALA A 20 -2.89 -1.36 27.96
N GLN A 21 -1.63 -1.37 27.52
CA GLN A 21 -1.25 -0.87 26.21
C GLN A 21 -1.74 -1.86 25.15
N ILE A 22 -2.79 -1.49 24.43
CA ILE A 22 -3.18 -2.19 23.21
C ILE A 22 -2.11 -1.90 22.17
N LYS A 23 -1.38 -2.93 21.72
CA LYS A 23 -0.44 -2.83 20.60
C LYS A 23 -1.11 -3.34 19.35
N GLU A 24 -0.98 -2.56 18.28
CA GLU A 24 -1.37 -2.98 16.95
C GLU A 24 -0.55 -4.22 16.52
N VAL A 25 -1.21 -5.20 15.93
CA VAL A 25 -0.56 -6.35 15.31
C VAL A 25 -0.28 -5.99 13.85
N PRO A 26 0.97 -6.02 13.38
CA PRO A 26 1.28 -5.79 11.98
C PRO A 26 0.48 -6.75 11.08
N PHE A 27 -0.12 -6.23 10.02
CA PHE A 27 -0.95 -7.05 9.12
C PHE A 27 -0.19 -8.24 8.52
N THR A 28 1.13 -8.12 8.34
CA THR A 28 2.01 -9.20 7.88
C THR A 28 2.13 -10.37 8.84
N GLN A 29 1.71 -10.18 10.11
CA GLN A 29 1.66 -11.24 11.12
C GLN A 29 0.28 -11.86 11.25
N VAL A 30 -0.71 -11.36 10.50
CA VAL A 30 -2.07 -11.91 10.47
C VAL A 30 -2.16 -12.92 9.34
N HIS A 31 -2.34 -14.19 9.66
CA HIS A 31 -2.46 -15.26 8.69
C HIS A 31 -3.90 -15.76 8.64
N LEU A 32 -4.53 -15.61 7.49
CA LEU A 32 -5.87 -16.14 7.24
C LEU A 32 -5.75 -17.54 6.65
N ASN A 33 -6.36 -18.52 7.33
CA ASN A 33 -6.39 -19.91 6.89
C ASN A 33 -7.82 -20.43 6.99
N ASP A 34 -8.66 -20.00 6.06
CA ASP A 34 -10.09 -20.34 6.00
C ASP A 34 -10.53 -20.57 4.54
N ASN A 35 -11.74 -21.12 4.38
CA ASN A 35 -12.30 -21.43 3.06
C ASN A 35 -12.99 -20.21 2.39
N PHE A 36 -13.07 -19.08 3.06
CA PHE A 36 -13.74 -17.90 2.54
C PHE A 36 -12.74 -16.82 2.10
N TRP A 37 -11.86 -16.37 2.99
CA TRP A 37 -10.92 -15.27 2.70
C TRP A 37 -9.68 -15.71 1.97
N SER A 38 -9.09 -16.87 2.32
CA SER A 38 -7.85 -17.32 1.69
C SER A 38 -7.94 -17.44 0.16
N PRO A 39 -9.02 -18.03 -0.42
CA PRO A 39 -9.17 -18.05 -1.88
C PRO A 39 -9.33 -16.67 -2.50
N ARG A 40 -9.99 -15.74 -1.82
CA ARG A 40 -10.19 -14.36 -2.31
C ARG A 40 -8.89 -13.55 -2.32
N ILE A 41 -8.08 -13.71 -1.30
CA ILE A 41 -6.74 -13.11 -1.23
C ILE A 41 -5.87 -13.62 -2.38
N GLU A 42 -5.92 -14.93 -2.67
CA GLU A 42 -5.16 -15.49 -3.78
C GLU A 42 -5.66 -15.00 -5.15
N VAL A 43 -6.97 -14.91 -5.35
CA VAL A 43 -7.56 -14.32 -6.58
C VAL A 43 -7.18 -12.83 -6.69
N ASN A 44 -7.22 -12.08 -5.60
CA ASN A 44 -6.80 -10.68 -5.61
C ASN A 44 -5.34 -10.55 -6.07
N ARG A 45 -4.45 -11.35 -5.52
CA ARG A 45 -3.02 -11.35 -5.84
C ARG A 45 -2.73 -11.79 -7.28
N THR A 46 -3.38 -12.87 -7.76
CA THR A 46 -3.03 -13.52 -9.03
C THR A 46 -3.85 -13.04 -10.23
N VAL A 47 -5.01 -12.42 -9.98
CA VAL A 47 -5.93 -11.98 -11.03
C VAL A 47 -6.25 -10.50 -10.95
N SER A 48 -6.75 -9.99 -9.80
CA SER A 48 -7.28 -8.63 -9.70
C SER A 48 -6.17 -7.59 -9.84
N ILE A 49 -5.06 -7.73 -9.12
CA ILE A 49 -3.92 -6.80 -9.18
C ILE A 49 -3.32 -6.77 -10.60
N PRO A 50 -2.95 -7.91 -11.22
CA PRO A 50 -2.46 -7.89 -12.59
C PRO A 50 -3.48 -7.33 -13.60
N SER A 51 -4.78 -7.55 -13.39
CA SER A 51 -5.81 -6.98 -14.24
C SER A 51 -5.90 -5.47 -14.10
N ALA A 52 -5.82 -4.94 -12.88
CA ALA A 52 -5.84 -3.51 -12.64
C ALA A 52 -4.64 -2.80 -13.29
N PHE A 53 -3.45 -3.37 -13.22
CA PHE A 53 -2.28 -2.84 -13.94
C PHE A 53 -2.50 -2.83 -15.46
N ARG A 54 -3.01 -3.93 -16.03
CA ARG A 54 -3.31 -3.96 -17.48
C ARG A 54 -4.35 -2.90 -17.90
N GLU A 55 -5.33 -2.60 -17.05
CA GLU A 55 -6.29 -1.54 -17.35
C GLU A 55 -5.64 -0.15 -17.23
N CYS A 56 -4.72 0.08 -16.30
CA CYS A 56 -3.93 1.30 -16.26
C CYS A 56 -3.06 1.48 -17.51
N GLU A 57 -2.44 0.40 -18.01
CA GLU A 57 -1.69 0.40 -19.28
C GLU A 57 -2.59 0.76 -20.46
N LYS A 58 -3.69 0.02 -20.64
CA LYS A 58 -4.62 0.22 -21.77
C LYS A 58 -5.28 1.58 -21.80
N SER A 59 -5.53 2.16 -20.63
CA SER A 59 -6.16 3.48 -20.49
C SER A 59 -5.16 4.63 -20.55
N GLY A 60 -3.87 4.37 -20.80
CA GLY A 60 -2.83 5.38 -20.92
C GLY A 60 -2.43 6.04 -19.61
N ARG A 61 -2.77 5.47 -18.44
CA ARG A 61 -2.41 6.05 -17.13
C ARG A 61 -0.90 6.14 -16.94
N PHE A 62 -0.16 5.12 -17.39
CA PHE A 62 1.30 5.14 -17.36
C PHE A 62 1.91 6.01 -18.46
N ASP A 63 1.22 6.15 -19.59
CA ASP A 63 1.65 7.04 -20.68
C ASP A 63 1.71 8.50 -20.24
N ASN A 64 0.83 8.93 -19.34
CA ASN A 64 0.85 10.27 -18.77
C ASN A 64 2.11 10.53 -17.94
N PHE A 65 2.59 9.54 -17.17
CA PHE A 65 3.86 9.63 -16.47
C PHE A 65 5.05 9.62 -17.45
N ALA A 66 4.99 8.80 -18.50
CA ALA A 66 6.01 8.77 -19.54
C ALA A 66 6.13 10.11 -20.25
N LEU A 67 5.01 10.75 -20.58
CA LEU A 67 4.96 12.07 -21.18
C LEU A 67 5.53 13.15 -20.24
N ALA A 68 5.16 13.13 -18.96
CA ALA A 68 5.70 14.05 -17.96
C ALA A 68 7.22 13.87 -17.81
N ALA A 69 7.69 12.62 -17.69
CA ALA A 69 9.13 12.32 -17.63
C ALA A 69 9.89 12.75 -18.89
N GLN A 70 9.28 12.65 -20.07
CA GLN A 70 9.86 13.18 -21.33
C GLN A 70 9.95 14.71 -21.31
N ASN A 71 8.93 15.40 -20.83
CA ASN A 71 8.92 16.85 -20.73
C ASN A 71 10.00 17.37 -19.75
N ASN A 72 10.30 16.59 -18.71
CA ASN A 72 11.39 16.86 -17.76
C ASN A 72 12.79 16.46 -18.31
N GLY A 73 12.86 15.88 -19.52
CA GLY A 73 14.11 15.42 -20.12
C GLY A 73 14.66 14.10 -19.57
N ASN A 74 13.91 13.40 -18.72
CA ASN A 74 14.34 12.20 -18.01
C ASN A 74 13.99 10.89 -18.71
N TYR A 75 13.14 10.94 -19.74
CA TYR A 75 12.62 9.76 -20.44
C TYR A 75 12.43 10.02 -21.94
N LYS A 76 12.31 8.95 -22.73
CA LYS A 76 11.94 9.02 -24.14
C LYS A 76 10.72 8.15 -24.38
N THR A 77 9.67 8.72 -24.96
CA THR A 77 8.43 8.03 -25.31
C THR A 77 7.88 8.55 -26.64
N ASP A 78 7.07 7.76 -27.30
CA ASP A 78 6.29 8.15 -28.49
C ASP A 78 4.95 8.78 -28.12
N VAL A 79 4.59 8.83 -26.85
CA VAL A 79 3.38 9.50 -26.34
C VAL A 79 3.48 11.01 -26.65
N LYS A 80 2.46 11.58 -27.30
CA LYS A 80 2.45 12.97 -27.76
C LYS A 80 1.49 13.85 -26.98
N GLU A 81 0.49 13.26 -26.36
CA GLU A 81 -0.57 14.00 -25.66
C GLU A 81 -1.06 13.24 -24.44
N HIS A 82 -1.64 13.97 -23.51
CA HIS A 82 -2.25 13.41 -22.29
C HIS A 82 -3.38 12.45 -22.64
N GLN A 83 -3.42 11.30 -21.96
CA GLN A 83 -4.44 10.28 -22.09
C GLN A 83 -5.48 10.42 -20.97
N GLY A 84 -6.77 10.37 -21.34
CA GLY A 84 -7.89 10.47 -20.40
C GLY A 84 -8.53 11.86 -20.36
N TYR A 85 -9.59 11.98 -19.55
CA TYR A 85 -10.42 13.18 -19.48
C TYR A 85 -10.29 13.94 -18.15
N PHE A 86 -9.71 13.32 -17.14
CA PHE A 86 -9.73 13.85 -15.79
C PHE A 86 -8.32 14.18 -15.30
N SER A 87 -8.19 15.30 -14.60
CA SER A 87 -6.92 15.73 -13.99
C SER A 87 -6.41 14.81 -12.86
N PHE A 88 -7.23 13.86 -12.41
CA PHE A 88 -6.92 12.90 -11.35
C PHE A 88 -6.67 11.48 -11.86
N ASP A 89 -6.48 11.30 -13.17
CA ASP A 89 -6.27 10.00 -13.81
C ASP A 89 -4.99 9.29 -13.32
N ASP A 90 -4.04 10.03 -12.79
CA ASP A 90 -2.81 9.52 -12.14
C ASP A 90 -3.07 8.80 -10.80
N THR A 91 -4.21 9.00 -10.18
CA THR A 91 -4.53 8.36 -8.88
C THR A 91 -4.73 6.86 -8.99
N ASP A 92 -5.13 6.33 -10.15
CA ASP A 92 -5.37 4.90 -10.34
C ASP A 92 -4.07 4.08 -10.26
N PRO A 93 -2.95 4.45 -10.91
CA PRO A 93 -1.65 3.84 -10.68
C PRO A 93 -1.25 3.77 -9.21
N TYR A 94 -1.39 4.86 -8.45
CA TYR A 94 -1.02 4.88 -7.03
C TYR A 94 -1.83 3.89 -6.19
N LYS A 95 -3.13 3.77 -6.41
CA LYS A 95 -3.99 2.80 -5.72
C LYS A 95 -3.59 1.36 -6.01
N VAL A 96 -3.27 1.05 -7.28
CA VAL A 96 -2.86 -0.30 -7.67
C VAL A 96 -1.47 -0.63 -7.11
N ILE A 97 -0.53 0.33 -7.12
CA ILE A 97 0.79 0.20 -6.51
C ILE A 97 0.66 -0.09 -5.01
N GLU A 98 -0.19 0.65 -4.29
CA GLU A 98 -0.44 0.43 -2.87
C GLU A 98 -0.96 -0.99 -2.62
N GLY A 99 -2.01 -1.41 -3.34
CA GLY A 99 -2.59 -2.75 -3.22
C GLY A 99 -1.58 -3.87 -3.53
N ALA A 100 -0.75 -3.69 -4.55
CA ALA A 100 0.31 -4.61 -4.92
C ALA A 100 1.40 -4.69 -3.86
N SER A 101 1.79 -3.56 -3.27
CA SER A 101 2.78 -3.50 -2.18
C SER A 101 2.31 -4.27 -0.94
N TYR A 102 1.03 -4.13 -0.57
CA TYR A 102 0.45 -4.94 0.51
C TYR A 102 0.45 -6.44 0.17
N ALA A 103 0.14 -6.81 -1.07
CA ALA A 103 0.18 -8.21 -1.49
C ALA A 103 1.59 -8.79 -1.43
N LEU A 104 2.61 -8.05 -1.88
CA LEU A 104 4.02 -8.43 -1.79
C LEU A 104 4.51 -8.57 -0.34
N ALA A 105 4.06 -7.70 0.56
CA ALA A 105 4.42 -7.77 1.98
C ALA A 105 3.88 -9.03 2.67
N VAL A 106 2.76 -9.58 2.20
CA VAL A 106 2.17 -10.83 2.71
C VAL A 106 2.75 -12.06 2.04
N LYS A 107 2.92 -12.01 0.72
CA LYS A 107 3.44 -13.11 -0.08
C LYS A 107 4.28 -12.57 -1.24
N TYR A 108 5.59 -12.71 -1.12
CA TYR A 108 6.54 -12.24 -2.13
C TYR A 108 6.31 -12.90 -3.50
N ASP A 109 6.34 -12.08 -4.55
CA ASP A 109 6.27 -12.47 -5.95
C ASP A 109 7.28 -11.66 -6.75
N LYS A 110 8.34 -12.31 -7.22
CA LYS A 110 9.45 -11.66 -7.91
C LYS A 110 9.03 -10.93 -9.20
N GLN A 111 8.04 -11.44 -9.92
CA GLN A 111 7.61 -10.82 -11.17
C GLN A 111 6.82 -9.52 -10.88
N LEU A 112 5.93 -9.58 -9.90
CA LEU A 112 5.18 -8.41 -9.45
C LEU A 112 6.10 -7.34 -8.86
N ASP A 113 7.07 -7.74 -8.04
CA ASP A 113 8.08 -6.85 -7.44
C ASP A 113 8.87 -6.09 -8.52
N HIS A 114 9.40 -6.81 -9.50
CA HIS A 114 10.14 -6.23 -10.63
C HIS A 114 9.29 -5.28 -11.49
N TYR A 115 8.04 -5.64 -11.71
CA TYR A 115 7.10 -4.79 -12.43
C TYR A 115 6.79 -3.51 -11.64
N LEU A 116 6.58 -3.65 -10.35
CA LEU A 116 6.31 -2.52 -9.45
C LEU A 116 7.48 -1.52 -9.44
N ASP A 117 8.71 -2.02 -9.34
CA ASP A 117 9.92 -1.19 -9.42
C ASP A 117 9.98 -0.42 -10.74
N SER A 118 9.61 -1.04 -11.87
CA SER A 118 9.62 -0.35 -13.16
C SER A 118 8.62 0.80 -13.22
N VAL A 119 7.43 0.61 -12.66
CA VAL A 119 6.37 1.63 -12.59
C VAL A 119 6.77 2.76 -11.64
N ILE A 120 7.31 2.43 -10.47
CA ILE A 120 7.79 3.41 -9.48
C ILE A 120 8.92 4.26 -10.09
N ASN A 121 9.85 3.65 -10.80
CA ASN A 121 10.93 4.36 -11.49
C ASN A 121 10.40 5.32 -12.56
N LEU A 122 9.38 4.93 -13.33
CA LEU A 122 8.74 5.81 -14.30
C LEU A 122 8.11 7.04 -13.61
N ILE A 123 7.40 6.82 -12.51
CA ILE A 123 6.81 7.90 -11.71
C ILE A 123 7.91 8.83 -11.15
N ALA A 124 9.01 8.27 -10.64
CA ALA A 124 10.13 9.06 -10.14
C ALA A 124 10.76 9.94 -11.22
N MET A 125 10.89 9.45 -12.46
CA MET A 125 11.37 10.25 -13.60
C MET A 125 10.39 11.34 -14.02
N ALA A 126 9.10 11.18 -13.73
CA ALA A 126 8.07 12.17 -14.03
C ALA A 126 7.99 13.31 -13.01
N GLN A 127 8.63 13.18 -11.85
CA GLN A 127 8.65 14.21 -10.82
C GLN A 127 9.54 15.37 -11.22
N GLU A 128 9.10 16.59 -10.93
CA GLU A 128 9.91 17.78 -11.05
C GLU A 128 10.96 17.83 -9.91
N SER A 129 12.15 18.36 -10.24
CA SER A 129 13.27 18.50 -9.29
C SER A 129 13.13 19.76 -8.43
#